data_b68e0760591c21ff3ecc12727c7ee7ce
#
_entry.id   b68e0760591c21ff3ecc12727c7ee7ce
#
_cell.length_a   1.000
_cell.length_b   1.000
_cell.length_c   1.000
_cell.angle_alpha   90.00
_cell.angle_beta   90.00
_cell.angle_gamma   90.00
#
_symmetry.space_group_name_H-M   'P 1'
#
loop_
_entity.id
_entity.type
_entity.pdbx_description
1 polymer ?
#
loop_
_entity_poly.entity_id
_entity_poly.type
_entity_poly.pdbx_seq_one_letter_code
_entity_poly.pdbx_strand_id
1 'polypeptide(L)'
;MDTTTQNRRRNITYRWVRQLHLWIGAWGALAALLYGITGLVMNHRIGDGAWPQGDSTETARITLRIPADARATPEQLSLWLHQHRQLDAQLIRKSGPGGSEGKPAPKWNLSGGTAGNSWSVEYMPGSDTATLKRSHHSPLAALNRLHKAIGGGLLWVLLADSFAIGMVLLGLSGIWMWARGRSPRTLVFSVMGLATCVFAAIVGLALA
;
A
#
# COMPACT_ATOMS: atom_id res chain seq x y z
N MET A 1 38.79 12.79 28.91
CA MET A 1 38.33 12.93 27.51
C MET A 1 37.87 14.37 27.35
N ASP A 2 38.50 15.13 26.45
CA ASP A 2 38.42 16.59 26.40
C ASP A 2 37.03 17.04 25.95
N THR A 3 36.39 17.92 26.74
CA THR A 3 35.04 18.46 26.49
C THR A 3 34.89 19.15 25.10
N THR A 4 35.97 19.76 24.64
CA THR A 4 36.08 20.39 23.30
C THR A 4 35.93 19.37 22.17
N THR A 5 36.57 18.21 22.27
CA THR A 5 36.52 17.15 21.27
C THR A 5 35.12 16.51 21.25
N GLN A 6 34.48 16.33 22.39
CA GLN A 6 33.12 15.79 22.50
C GLN A 6 32.08 16.75 21.90
N ASN A 7 32.19 18.06 22.16
CA ASN A 7 31.29 19.06 21.59
C ASN A 7 31.47 19.17 20.06
N ARG A 8 32.67 19.08 19.54
CA ARG A 8 32.94 19.08 18.09
C ARG A 8 32.31 17.88 17.39
N ARG A 9 32.50 16.65 17.93
CA ARG A 9 31.85 15.43 17.39
C ARG A 9 30.32 15.55 17.40
N ARG A 10 29.73 16.01 18.48
CA ARG A 10 28.29 16.20 18.64
C ARG A 10 27.71 17.16 17.61
N ASN A 11 28.44 18.22 17.25
CA ASN A 11 28.02 19.18 16.23
C ASN A 11 28.17 18.64 14.81
N ILE A 12 29.18 17.82 14.54
CA ILE A 12 29.36 17.16 13.25
C ILE A 12 28.21 16.15 13.02
N THR A 13 27.91 15.31 14.01
CA THR A 13 26.79 14.35 13.93
C THR A 13 25.46 15.06 13.65
N TYR A 14 25.17 16.16 14.32
CA TYR A 14 23.96 16.93 14.08
C TYR A 14 23.89 17.48 12.64
N ARG A 15 24.97 17.99 12.13
CA ARG A 15 25.03 18.51 10.75
C ARG A 15 24.75 17.40 9.72
N TRP A 16 25.35 16.24 9.92
CA TRP A 16 25.12 15.09 9.03
C TRP A 16 23.68 14.55 9.12
N VAL A 17 23.14 14.38 10.31
CA VAL A 17 21.73 13.94 10.47
C VAL A 17 20.77 14.94 9.84
N ARG A 18 20.99 16.23 10.03
CA ARG A 18 20.19 17.29 9.39
C ARG A 18 20.31 17.23 7.86
N GLN A 19 21.50 17.04 7.33
CA GLN A 19 21.72 16.98 5.89
C GLN A 19 21.03 15.75 5.27
N LEU A 20 21.18 14.58 5.89
CA LEU A 20 20.48 13.34 5.47
C LEU A 20 18.97 13.51 5.55
N HIS A 21 18.45 14.11 6.63
CA HIS A 21 17.02 14.41 6.77
C HIS A 21 16.51 15.27 5.61
N LEU A 22 17.23 16.31 5.23
CA LEU A 22 16.87 17.17 4.11
C LEU A 22 16.90 16.43 2.76
N TRP A 23 17.90 15.58 2.51
CA TRP A 23 17.99 14.79 1.28
C TRP A 23 16.88 13.76 1.16
N ILE A 24 16.59 13.04 2.25
CA ILE A 24 15.50 12.08 2.30
C ILE A 24 14.15 12.81 2.12
N GLY A 25 13.98 13.96 2.75
CA GLY A 25 12.79 14.80 2.59
C GLY A 25 12.58 15.26 1.15
N ALA A 26 13.66 15.73 0.48
CA ALA A 26 13.61 16.12 -0.92
C ALA A 26 13.29 14.92 -1.84
N TRP A 27 13.92 13.76 -1.62
CA TRP A 27 13.62 12.53 -2.35
C TRP A 27 12.15 12.13 -2.24
N GLY A 28 11.63 12.13 -1.01
CA GLY A 28 10.28 11.68 -0.71
C GLY A 28 9.16 12.70 -0.95
N ALA A 29 9.48 13.95 -1.30
CA ALA A 29 8.49 15.03 -1.33
C ALA A 29 7.32 14.77 -2.29
N LEU A 30 7.58 14.34 -3.53
CA LEU A 30 6.53 14.03 -4.50
C LEU A 30 5.68 12.82 -4.08
N ALA A 31 6.34 11.78 -3.54
CA ALA A 31 5.64 10.63 -3.01
C ALA A 31 4.78 11.01 -1.79
N ALA A 32 5.27 11.88 -0.90
CA ALA A 32 4.51 12.38 0.24
C ALA A 32 3.25 13.13 -0.19
N LEU A 33 3.33 13.98 -1.23
CA LEU A 33 2.17 14.65 -1.80
C LEU A 33 1.17 13.63 -2.39
N LEU A 34 1.65 12.68 -3.20
CA LEU A 34 0.80 11.65 -3.78
C LEU A 34 0.08 10.83 -2.69
N TYR A 35 0.84 10.28 -1.75
CA TYR A 35 0.30 9.45 -0.67
C TYR A 35 -0.58 10.25 0.29
N GLY A 36 -0.23 11.50 0.58
CA GLY A 36 -1.02 12.41 1.42
C GLY A 36 -2.38 12.72 0.79
N ILE A 37 -2.39 13.16 -0.47
CA ILE A 37 -3.63 13.51 -1.19
C ILE A 37 -4.50 12.26 -1.38
N THR A 38 -3.94 11.17 -1.90
CA THR A 38 -4.73 9.94 -2.13
C THR A 38 -5.19 9.30 -0.83
N GLY A 39 -4.40 9.36 0.25
CA GLY A 39 -4.80 8.91 1.57
C GLY A 39 -5.97 9.70 2.12
N LEU A 40 -5.93 11.04 1.99
CA LEU A 40 -7.03 11.92 2.38
C LEU A 40 -8.32 11.59 1.61
N VAL A 41 -8.24 11.44 0.29
CA VAL A 41 -9.38 11.05 -0.56
C VAL A 41 -9.95 9.70 -0.11
N MET A 42 -9.10 8.70 0.13
CA MET A 42 -9.53 7.36 0.55
C MET A 42 -10.16 7.33 1.94
N ASN A 43 -9.73 8.19 2.86
CA ASN A 43 -10.32 8.28 4.20
C ASN A 43 -11.77 8.79 4.15
N HIS A 44 -12.12 9.60 3.15
CA HIS A 44 -13.46 10.18 2.96
C HIS A 44 -14.30 9.40 1.93
N ARG A 45 -14.17 8.09 1.85
CA ARG A 45 -14.88 7.23 0.88
C ARG A 45 -16.23 6.70 1.34
N ILE A 46 -16.63 6.95 2.59
CA ILE A 46 -17.80 6.36 3.22
C ILE A 46 -18.72 7.47 3.73
N GLY A 47 -20.04 7.24 3.66
CA GLY A 47 -21.07 8.14 4.16
C GLY A 47 -21.64 9.07 3.09
N ASP A 48 -22.63 9.87 3.48
CA ASP A 48 -23.39 10.76 2.57
C ASP A 48 -22.53 11.89 1.98
N GLY A 49 -21.42 12.23 2.63
CA GLY A 49 -20.42 13.20 2.16
C GLY A 49 -19.20 12.56 1.51
N ALA A 50 -19.30 11.34 0.98
CA ALA A 50 -18.17 10.63 0.41
C ALA A 50 -17.54 11.38 -0.77
N TRP A 51 -16.20 11.49 -0.74
CA TRP A 51 -15.46 12.11 -1.83
C TRP A 51 -15.35 11.16 -3.03
N PRO A 52 -15.29 11.68 -4.27
CA PRO A 52 -15.08 10.87 -5.45
C PRO A 52 -13.80 10.02 -5.32
N GLN A 53 -13.92 8.72 -5.59
CA GLN A 53 -12.79 7.78 -5.53
C GLN A 53 -12.21 7.48 -6.91
N GLY A 54 -12.78 8.10 -7.94
CA GLY A 54 -12.54 7.78 -9.34
C GLY A 54 -13.37 6.58 -9.81
N ASP A 55 -13.53 6.48 -11.12
CA ASP A 55 -14.40 5.52 -11.78
C ASP A 55 -13.64 4.28 -12.26
N SER A 56 -14.32 3.14 -12.25
CA SER A 56 -13.85 1.90 -12.83
C SER A 56 -14.91 1.35 -13.75
N THR A 57 -14.62 1.32 -15.05
CA THR A 57 -15.53 0.85 -16.09
C THR A 57 -15.12 -0.55 -16.55
N GLU A 58 -16.04 -1.50 -16.51
CA GLU A 58 -15.83 -2.81 -17.11
C GLU A 58 -15.82 -2.65 -18.64
N THR A 59 -14.70 -2.98 -19.28
CA THR A 59 -14.51 -2.83 -20.73
C THR A 59 -14.79 -4.13 -21.48
N ALA A 60 -14.65 -5.28 -20.82
CA ALA A 60 -14.95 -6.58 -21.42
C ALA A 60 -15.24 -7.61 -20.33
N ARG A 61 -16.17 -8.53 -20.65
CA ARG A 61 -16.45 -9.75 -19.89
C ARG A 61 -16.46 -10.93 -20.83
N ILE A 62 -15.60 -11.90 -20.59
CA ILE A 62 -15.38 -13.04 -21.48
C ILE A 62 -15.42 -14.32 -20.66
N THR A 63 -16.17 -15.30 -21.11
CA THR A 63 -16.13 -16.65 -20.56
C THR A 63 -15.00 -17.44 -21.21
N LEU A 64 -14.06 -17.92 -20.40
CA LEU A 64 -12.93 -18.74 -20.83
C LEU A 64 -13.23 -20.19 -20.55
N ARG A 65 -13.00 -21.07 -21.51
CA ARG A 65 -13.00 -22.52 -21.30
C ARG A 65 -11.63 -22.91 -20.76
N ILE A 66 -11.60 -23.54 -19.59
CA ILE A 66 -10.36 -23.93 -18.90
C ILE A 66 -10.15 -25.44 -19.12
N PRO A 67 -8.99 -25.88 -19.64
CA PRO A 67 -8.68 -27.27 -19.82
C PRO A 67 -8.47 -27.99 -18.47
N ALA A 68 -8.67 -29.30 -18.45
CA ALA A 68 -8.70 -30.09 -17.21
C ALA A 68 -7.38 -30.04 -16.41
N ASP A 69 -6.27 -29.97 -17.11
CA ASP A 69 -4.91 -29.86 -16.54
C ASP A 69 -4.64 -28.53 -15.82
N ALA A 70 -5.34 -27.45 -16.21
CA ALA A 70 -5.23 -26.15 -15.60
C ALA A 70 -6.21 -25.90 -14.42
N ARG A 71 -7.07 -26.87 -14.08
CA ARG A 71 -8.13 -26.71 -13.07
C ARG A 71 -7.75 -27.19 -11.68
N ALA A 72 -6.62 -27.89 -11.52
CA ALA A 72 -6.31 -28.58 -10.27
C ALA A 72 -5.91 -27.59 -9.15
N THR A 73 -5.15 -26.53 -9.50
CA THR A 73 -4.72 -25.49 -8.56
C THR A 73 -4.80 -24.10 -9.19
N PRO A 74 -4.98 -23.03 -8.40
CA PRO A 74 -4.97 -21.67 -8.93
C PRO A 74 -3.61 -21.27 -9.51
N GLU A 75 -2.53 -21.88 -9.08
CA GLU A 75 -1.19 -21.69 -9.62
C GLU A 75 -1.10 -22.26 -11.05
N GLN A 76 -1.66 -23.45 -11.31
CA GLN A 76 -1.74 -24.03 -12.65
C GLN A 76 -2.64 -23.19 -13.56
N LEU A 77 -3.77 -22.71 -13.04
CA LEU A 77 -4.63 -21.77 -13.77
C LEU A 77 -3.88 -20.47 -14.12
N SER A 78 -3.07 -19.95 -13.21
CA SER A 78 -2.24 -18.76 -13.45
C SER A 78 -1.21 -19.02 -14.57
N LEU A 79 -0.52 -20.15 -14.55
CA LEU A 79 0.43 -20.53 -15.60
C LEU A 79 -0.25 -20.67 -16.95
N TRP A 80 -1.41 -21.30 -17.00
CA TRP A 80 -2.19 -21.45 -18.22
C TRP A 80 -2.63 -20.08 -18.78
N LEU A 81 -3.11 -19.17 -17.92
CA LEU A 81 -3.47 -17.80 -18.31
C LEU A 81 -2.27 -17.02 -18.85
N HIS A 82 -1.10 -17.17 -18.24
CA HIS A 82 0.14 -16.57 -18.72
C HIS A 82 0.49 -17.08 -20.12
N GLN A 83 0.52 -18.41 -20.33
CA GLN A 83 0.95 -19.03 -21.58
C GLN A 83 -0.03 -18.79 -22.74
N HIS A 84 -1.34 -18.85 -22.50
CA HIS A 84 -2.36 -18.82 -23.55
C HIS A 84 -3.05 -17.47 -23.74
N ARG A 85 -2.96 -16.58 -22.75
CA ARG A 85 -3.65 -15.28 -22.75
C ARG A 85 -2.72 -14.10 -22.43
N GLN A 86 -1.45 -14.37 -22.13
CA GLN A 86 -0.48 -13.35 -21.73
C GLN A 86 -0.97 -12.51 -20.53
N LEU A 87 -1.65 -13.18 -19.59
CA LEU A 87 -2.20 -12.58 -18.37
C LEU A 87 -1.38 -13.00 -17.17
N ASP A 88 -0.52 -12.11 -16.67
CA ASP A 88 0.29 -12.32 -15.47
C ASP A 88 -0.52 -12.04 -14.22
N ALA A 89 -0.83 -13.07 -13.44
CA ALA A 89 -1.53 -12.92 -12.18
C ALA A 89 -0.58 -12.37 -11.10
N GLN A 90 -0.81 -11.15 -10.69
CA GLN A 90 -0.06 -10.49 -9.60
C GLN A 90 -0.62 -10.87 -8.22
N LEU A 91 -1.89 -11.27 -8.16
CA LEU A 91 -2.56 -11.63 -6.92
C LEU A 91 -3.49 -12.80 -7.15
N ILE A 92 -3.33 -13.84 -6.32
CA ILE A 92 -4.20 -15.01 -6.26
C ILE A 92 -4.90 -15.01 -4.90
N ARG A 93 -6.24 -14.95 -4.91
CA ARG A 93 -7.07 -15.06 -3.71
C ARG A 93 -7.90 -16.33 -3.78
N LYS A 94 -7.82 -17.12 -2.73
CA LYS A 94 -8.65 -18.31 -2.52
C LYS A 94 -9.69 -17.96 -1.44
N SER A 95 -10.97 -17.95 -1.76
CA SER A 95 -12.00 -17.97 -0.72
C SER A 95 -12.09 -19.39 -0.16
N GLY A 96 -12.17 -19.48 1.16
CA GLY A 96 -12.05 -20.74 1.89
C GLY A 96 -13.07 -21.80 1.50
N PRO A 97 -12.90 -23.05 1.97
CA PRO A 97 -13.81 -24.14 1.68
C PRO A 97 -15.19 -23.81 2.25
N GLY A 98 -16.16 -23.64 1.38
CA GLY A 98 -17.56 -23.64 1.75
C GLY A 98 -17.97 -25.05 2.17
N GLY A 99 -18.01 -25.32 3.46
CA GLY A 99 -18.37 -26.64 4.00
C GLY A 99 -19.43 -26.59 5.08
N SER A 100 -19.97 -25.40 5.39
CA SER A 100 -21.12 -25.27 6.30
C SER A 100 -22.23 -24.50 5.60
N GLU A 101 -23.47 -24.86 5.86
CA GLU A 101 -24.67 -24.17 5.36
C GLU A 101 -24.54 -22.66 5.54
N GLY A 102 -24.69 -21.91 4.45
CA GLY A 102 -24.60 -20.45 4.44
C GLY A 102 -23.24 -19.83 4.05
N LYS A 103 -22.17 -20.63 3.81
CA LYS A 103 -20.90 -20.08 3.31
C LYS A 103 -20.84 -20.13 1.77
N PRO A 104 -20.29 -19.08 1.11
CA PRO A 104 -20.16 -19.09 -0.34
C PRO A 104 -19.27 -20.24 -0.81
N ALA A 105 -19.59 -20.80 -1.98
CA ALA A 105 -18.80 -21.85 -2.63
C ALA A 105 -17.32 -21.44 -2.77
N PRO A 106 -16.37 -22.40 -2.73
CA PRO A 106 -14.97 -22.10 -2.93
C PRO A 106 -14.77 -21.41 -4.28
N LYS A 107 -13.99 -20.32 -4.28
CA LYS A 107 -13.80 -19.48 -5.45
C LYS A 107 -12.36 -19.02 -5.51
N TRP A 108 -11.77 -19.11 -6.70
CA TRP A 108 -10.45 -18.52 -6.97
C TRP A 108 -10.63 -17.23 -7.73
N ASN A 109 -9.93 -16.19 -7.28
CA ASN A 109 -9.88 -14.91 -7.96
C ASN A 109 -8.41 -14.57 -8.26
N LEU A 110 -8.06 -14.59 -9.54
CA LEU A 110 -6.75 -14.20 -10.05
C LEU A 110 -6.88 -12.81 -10.64
N SER A 111 -5.97 -11.91 -10.32
CA SER A 111 -6.02 -10.55 -10.85
C SER A 111 -4.62 -10.01 -11.16
N GLY A 112 -4.58 -9.09 -12.14
CA GLY A 112 -3.34 -8.46 -12.58
C GLY A 112 -3.60 -7.25 -13.46
N GLY A 113 -2.56 -6.83 -14.19
CA GLY A 113 -2.59 -5.67 -15.06
C GLY A 113 -1.92 -4.45 -14.46
N THR A 114 -2.20 -3.27 -15.01
CA THR A 114 -1.65 -1.99 -14.56
C THR A 114 -2.63 -1.23 -13.65
N ALA A 115 -2.18 -0.11 -13.09
CA ALA A 115 -3.04 0.75 -12.28
C ALA A 115 -4.24 1.29 -13.08
N GLY A 116 -4.03 1.64 -14.37
CA GLY A 116 -5.08 2.16 -15.25
C GLY A 116 -5.92 1.10 -15.93
N ASN A 117 -5.36 -0.12 -16.15
CA ASN A 117 -6.06 -1.21 -16.83
C ASN A 117 -5.82 -2.50 -16.08
N SER A 118 -6.87 -3.06 -15.50
CA SER A 118 -6.80 -4.30 -14.76
C SER A 118 -7.64 -5.40 -15.37
N TRP A 119 -7.32 -6.62 -14.98
CA TRP A 119 -8.14 -7.78 -15.29
C TRP A 119 -8.32 -8.64 -14.03
N SER A 120 -9.41 -9.38 -13.99
CA SER A 120 -9.66 -10.40 -12.97
C SER A 120 -10.29 -11.63 -13.61
N VAL A 121 -9.87 -12.80 -13.16
CA VAL A 121 -10.46 -14.10 -13.54
C VAL A 121 -11.09 -14.70 -12.30
N GLU A 122 -12.38 -14.94 -12.38
CA GLU A 122 -13.14 -15.67 -11.37
C GLU A 122 -13.36 -17.11 -11.84
N TYR A 123 -12.89 -18.07 -11.03
CA TYR A 123 -13.04 -19.49 -11.30
C TYR A 123 -13.67 -20.19 -10.09
N MET A 124 -14.65 -21.04 -10.33
CA MET A 124 -15.23 -21.94 -9.32
C MET A 124 -14.59 -23.31 -9.50
N PRO A 125 -13.92 -23.87 -8.48
CA PRO A 125 -13.39 -25.22 -8.53
C PRO A 125 -14.47 -26.24 -8.95
N GLY A 126 -14.14 -27.08 -9.94
CA GLY A 126 -15.08 -28.04 -10.52
C GLY A 126 -15.81 -27.55 -11.77
N SER A 127 -15.76 -26.25 -12.10
CA SER A 127 -16.31 -25.74 -13.37
C SER A 127 -15.34 -26.00 -14.52
N ASP A 128 -15.87 -26.04 -15.76
CA ASP A 128 -15.09 -26.07 -16.99
C ASP A 128 -14.84 -24.67 -17.56
N THR A 129 -15.40 -23.63 -16.93
CA THR A 129 -15.32 -22.24 -17.37
C THR A 129 -14.89 -21.30 -16.24
N ALA A 130 -14.24 -20.21 -16.64
CA ALA A 130 -13.90 -19.07 -15.79
C ALA A 130 -14.39 -17.77 -16.43
N THR A 131 -14.71 -16.76 -15.63
CA THR A 131 -15.10 -15.44 -16.12
C THR A 131 -13.91 -14.50 -16.03
N LEU A 132 -13.43 -14.02 -17.18
CA LEU A 132 -12.45 -12.94 -17.30
C LEU A 132 -13.17 -11.61 -17.43
N LYS A 133 -12.86 -10.68 -16.54
CA LYS A 133 -13.31 -9.27 -16.58
C LYS A 133 -12.10 -8.38 -16.84
N ARG A 134 -12.24 -7.40 -17.71
CA ARG A 134 -11.26 -6.33 -17.92
C ARG A 134 -11.89 -5.01 -17.50
N SER A 135 -11.11 -4.16 -16.82
CA SER A 135 -11.58 -2.87 -16.35
C SER A 135 -10.58 -1.77 -16.66
N HIS A 136 -11.09 -0.63 -17.08
CA HIS A 136 -10.36 0.63 -17.21
C HIS A 136 -10.64 1.51 -16.01
N HIS A 137 -9.61 2.16 -15.47
CA HIS A 137 -9.70 3.02 -14.29
C HIS A 137 -9.40 4.46 -14.66
N SER A 138 -10.19 5.40 -14.17
CA SER A 138 -9.90 6.83 -14.28
C SER A 138 -8.58 7.19 -13.60
N PRO A 139 -7.95 8.34 -13.90
CA PRO A 139 -6.68 8.73 -13.29
C PRO A 139 -6.70 8.70 -11.76
N LEU A 140 -7.78 9.18 -11.13
CA LEU A 140 -7.91 9.18 -9.67
C LEU A 140 -8.01 7.75 -9.11
N ALA A 141 -8.81 6.88 -9.76
CA ALA A 141 -8.90 5.48 -9.37
C ALA A 141 -7.55 4.75 -9.55
N ALA A 142 -6.80 5.06 -10.62
CA ALA A 142 -5.46 4.52 -10.85
C ALA A 142 -4.47 4.97 -9.77
N LEU A 143 -4.48 6.26 -9.37
CA LEU A 143 -3.66 6.77 -8.28
C LEU A 143 -4.00 6.10 -6.94
N ASN A 144 -5.29 5.90 -6.63
CA ASN A 144 -5.74 5.18 -5.44
C ASN A 144 -5.28 3.70 -5.46
N ARG A 145 -5.20 3.07 -6.64
CA ARG A 145 -4.65 1.73 -6.80
C ARG A 145 -3.13 1.70 -6.57
N LEU A 146 -2.39 2.67 -7.12
CA LEU A 146 -0.95 2.84 -6.89
C LEU A 146 -0.63 3.09 -5.42
N HIS A 147 -1.45 3.87 -4.72
CA HIS A 147 -1.32 4.06 -3.26
C HIS A 147 -1.34 2.72 -2.50
N LYS A 148 -2.13 1.76 -2.98
CA LYS A 148 -2.23 0.41 -2.41
C LYS A 148 -1.21 -0.57 -2.99
N ALA A 149 -0.21 -0.10 -3.72
CA ALA A 149 0.77 -0.90 -4.47
C ALA A 149 0.14 -1.89 -5.47
N ILE A 150 -1.06 -1.57 -6.02
CA ILE A 150 -1.77 -2.44 -6.96
C ILE A 150 -1.54 -1.95 -8.39
N GLY A 151 -1.00 -2.83 -9.25
CA GLY A 151 -0.83 -2.57 -10.68
C GLY A 151 0.34 -1.67 -11.04
N GLY A 152 1.23 -1.37 -10.11
CA GLY A 152 2.45 -0.57 -10.36
C GLY A 152 3.68 -1.39 -10.76
N GLY A 153 3.62 -2.73 -10.63
CA GLY A 153 4.75 -3.61 -10.88
C GLY A 153 5.89 -3.47 -9.87
N LEU A 154 6.98 -4.21 -10.11
CA LEU A 154 8.11 -4.28 -9.17
C LEU A 154 8.76 -2.91 -8.91
N LEU A 155 8.97 -2.12 -9.97
CA LEU A 155 9.62 -0.80 -9.83
C LEU A 155 8.81 0.15 -8.95
N TRP A 156 7.49 0.10 -9.05
CA TRP A 156 6.62 0.90 -8.18
C TRP A 156 6.69 0.43 -6.73
N VAL A 157 6.71 -0.88 -6.47
CA VAL A 157 6.85 -1.44 -5.12
C VAL A 157 8.17 -1.00 -4.50
N LEU A 158 9.30 -1.12 -5.23
CA LEU A 158 10.62 -0.66 -4.76
C LEU A 158 10.62 0.85 -4.45
N LEU A 159 9.99 1.65 -5.30
CA LEU A 159 9.84 3.09 -5.06
C LEU A 159 9.01 3.37 -3.80
N ALA A 160 7.87 2.69 -3.64
CA ALA A 160 7.01 2.82 -2.47
C ALA A 160 7.71 2.40 -1.17
N ASP A 161 8.48 1.29 -1.21
CA ASP A 161 9.27 0.82 -0.08
C ASP A 161 10.39 1.81 0.27
N SER A 162 11.09 2.35 -0.73
CA SER A 162 12.12 3.38 -0.49
C SER A 162 11.53 4.62 0.18
N PHE A 163 10.32 5.03 -0.23
CA PHE A 163 9.60 6.12 0.41
C PHE A 163 9.18 5.77 1.83
N ALA A 164 8.64 4.58 2.08
CA ALA A 164 8.24 4.14 3.41
C ALA A 164 9.42 4.12 4.39
N ILE A 165 10.58 3.58 3.96
CA ILE A 165 11.82 3.62 4.73
C ILE A 165 12.26 5.07 4.98
N GLY A 166 12.21 5.91 3.94
CA GLY A 166 12.51 7.33 4.04
C GLY A 166 11.65 8.04 5.09
N MET A 167 10.34 7.77 5.13
CA MET A 167 9.42 8.35 6.11
C MET A 167 9.76 7.92 7.55
N VAL A 168 10.13 6.66 7.78
CA VAL A 168 10.60 6.18 9.08
C VAL A 168 11.87 6.95 9.52
N LEU A 169 12.85 7.07 8.62
CA LEU A 169 14.10 7.81 8.88
C LEU A 169 13.84 9.30 9.13
N LEU A 170 12.93 9.92 8.37
CA LEU A 170 12.51 11.31 8.60
C LEU A 170 11.87 11.47 9.97
N GLY A 171 10.95 10.58 10.35
CA GLY A 171 10.32 10.60 11.68
C GLY A 171 11.36 10.49 12.80
N LEU A 172 12.22 9.49 12.75
CA LEU A 172 13.26 9.26 13.78
C LEU A 172 14.25 10.41 13.86
N SER A 173 14.79 10.86 12.71
CA SER A 173 15.74 11.97 12.68
C SER A 173 15.09 13.30 13.09
N GLY A 174 13.85 13.54 12.71
CA GLY A 174 13.08 14.72 13.12
C GLY A 174 12.86 14.76 14.63
N ILE A 175 12.38 13.65 15.22
CA ILE A 175 12.20 13.52 16.67
C ILE A 175 13.54 13.73 17.40
N TRP A 176 14.62 13.09 16.93
CA TRP A 176 15.94 13.23 17.54
C TRP A 176 16.45 14.67 17.47
N MET A 177 16.36 15.33 16.31
CA MET A 177 16.78 16.75 16.17
C MET A 177 15.93 17.67 17.03
N TRP A 178 14.63 17.42 17.09
CA TRP A 178 13.70 18.21 17.89
C TRP A 178 13.94 18.02 19.38
N ALA A 179 14.18 16.79 19.86
CA ALA A 179 14.42 16.49 21.27
C ALA A 179 15.76 17.02 21.78
N ARG A 180 16.73 17.22 20.88
CA ARG A 180 18.09 17.61 21.25
C ARG A 180 18.11 18.96 21.96
N GLY A 181 18.70 18.97 23.16
CA GLY A 181 18.87 20.18 23.97
C GLY A 181 17.63 20.60 24.77
N ARG A 182 16.53 19.85 24.70
CA ARG A 182 15.32 20.08 25.48
C ARG A 182 15.32 19.29 26.79
N SER A 183 14.72 19.87 27.84
CA SER A 183 14.53 19.15 29.09
C SER A 183 13.42 18.09 28.97
N PRO A 184 13.42 17.02 29.78
CA PRO A 184 12.35 16.04 29.80
C PRO A 184 10.95 16.64 30.01
N ARG A 185 10.85 17.66 30.84
CA ARG A 185 9.59 18.39 31.09
C ARG A 185 9.09 19.08 29.80
N THR A 186 9.98 19.76 29.08
CA THR A 186 9.63 20.41 27.81
C THR A 186 9.21 19.38 26.74
N LEU A 187 9.78 18.17 26.74
CA LEU A 187 9.38 17.11 25.81
C LEU A 187 7.96 16.62 26.10
N VAL A 188 7.63 16.36 27.36
CA VAL A 188 6.32 15.87 27.79
C VAL A 188 5.22 16.92 27.59
N PHE A 189 5.46 18.16 28.04
CA PHE A 189 4.50 19.27 27.93
C PHE A 189 4.61 20.06 26.62
N SER A 190 4.79 19.37 25.52
CA SER A 190 4.92 19.95 24.19
C SER A 190 3.90 19.38 23.21
N VAL A 191 3.82 19.95 22.02
CA VAL A 191 3.02 19.42 20.93
C VAL A 191 3.35 17.94 20.64
N MET A 192 4.61 17.54 20.77
CA MET A 192 5.03 16.14 20.58
C MET A 192 4.45 15.23 21.68
N GLY A 193 4.50 15.64 22.94
CA GLY A 193 3.90 14.88 24.04
C GLY A 193 2.39 14.75 23.87
N LEU A 194 1.70 15.85 23.55
CA LEU A 194 0.28 15.85 23.26
C LEU A 194 -0.06 14.92 22.06
N ALA A 195 0.66 15.06 20.96
CA ALA A 195 0.46 14.21 19.77
C ALA A 195 0.67 12.73 20.09
N THR A 196 1.67 12.38 20.91
CA THR A 196 1.91 11.00 21.35
C THR A 196 0.76 10.47 22.19
N CYS A 197 0.23 11.26 23.14
CA CYS A 197 -0.92 10.87 23.95
C CYS A 197 -2.18 10.66 23.11
N VAL A 198 -2.48 11.59 22.19
CA VAL A 198 -3.64 11.48 21.28
C VAL A 198 -3.50 10.26 20.40
N PHE A 199 -2.34 10.04 19.78
CA PHE A 199 -2.06 8.87 18.95
C PHE A 199 -2.25 7.56 19.73
N ALA A 200 -1.64 7.46 20.93
CA ALA A 200 -1.76 6.28 21.77
C ALA A 200 -3.22 6.01 22.19
N ALA A 201 -3.98 7.06 22.53
CA ALA A 201 -5.39 6.93 22.87
C ALA A 201 -6.24 6.42 21.71
N ILE A 202 -6.06 6.99 20.50
CA ILE A 202 -6.80 6.57 19.29
C ILE A 202 -6.46 5.13 18.92
N VAL A 203 -5.17 4.77 18.90
CA VAL A 203 -4.74 3.40 18.59
C VAL A 203 -5.25 2.42 19.66
N GLY A 204 -5.16 2.78 20.94
CA GLY A 204 -5.70 1.95 22.02
C GLY A 204 -7.19 1.68 21.89
N LEU A 205 -7.98 2.70 21.56
CA LEU A 205 -9.42 2.56 21.30
C LEU A 205 -9.73 1.73 20.05
N ALA A 206 -8.87 1.80 19.02
CA ALA A 206 -9.07 1.03 17.78
C ALA A 206 -8.68 -0.45 17.92
N LEU A 207 -7.88 -0.81 18.93
CA LEU A 207 -7.44 -2.18 19.18
C LEU A 207 -8.25 -2.89 20.30
N ALA A 208 -9.07 -2.15 21.04
CA ALA A 208 -9.97 -2.69 22.08
C ALA A 208 -11.27 -3.21 21.46
#